data_7fb56e7a85cd2b9ff8509a1a5d8ffd2d
#
_entry.id   7fb56e7a85cd2b9ff8509a1a5d8ffd2d
#
_cell.length_a   1.000
_cell.length_b   1.000
_cell.length_c   1.000
_cell.angle_alpha   90.00
_cell.angle_beta   90.00
_cell.angle_gamma   90.00
#
_symmetry.space_group_name_H-M   'P 1'
#
loop_
_entity.id
_entity.type
_entity.pdbx_description
1 polymer ?
#
loop_
_entity_poly.entity_id
_entity_poly.type
_entity_poly.pdbx_seq_one_letter_code
_entity_poly.pdbx_strand_id
1 'polypeptide(L)'
;MSSNASHRELAEAWLSEDPDPVTADELRRLLAACDAGDPAALADLTERFTGSLEFGTAGLRGILGAGPQRMNRVLVRKVTAGLAAYLVASADDARPRGVVIGHDARRNSRVFAEDTARVLGGAGLKVFLAHRPWPTPTTAWAVTDLGACAGVMVTASHNPPAYNGYKVYWGNGAQIIPPHDTGIAAAIAKIGRSDQLAMPALDELRRAGSVVDLTEELHERYLAKVVELRASPGIDGRSLVIAYTPLHGVGALSVERGLLLAGFPQVHT
;
A
#
# COMPACT_ATOMS: atom_id res chain seq x y z
N MET A 1 -7.27 34.70 7.09
CA MET A 1 -8.69 34.52 6.71
C MET A 1 -8.72 33.27 5.82
N SER A 2 -9.09 32.13 6.37
CA SER A 2 -9.21 30.88 5.61
C SER A 2 -10.51 30.99 4.80
N SER A 3 -10.43 31.05 3.47
CA SER A 3 -11.62 30.96 2.63
C SER A 3 -12.19 29.54 2.80
N ASN A 4 -13.38 29.41 3.37
CA ASN A 4 -14.13 28.15 3.35
C ASN A 4 -14.53 27.88 1.89
N ALA A 5 -13.67 27.19 1.16
CA ALA A 5 -14.04 26.69 -0.17
C ALA A 5 -15.24 25.76 -0.05
N SER A 6 -16.22 25.91 -0.93
CA SER A 6 -17.37 24.99 -0.98
C SER A 6 -16.89 23.58 -1.36
N HIS A 7 -17.62 22.53 -0.97
CA HIS A 7 -17.30 21.16 -1.37
C HIS A 7 -17.17 20.99 -2.90
N ARG A 8 -17.91 21.82 -3.64
CA ARG A 8 -17.81 21.86 -5.11
C ARG A 8 -16.45 22.37 -5.58
N GLU A 9 -15.98 23.50 -5.05
CA GLU A 9 -14.67 24.07 -5.41
C GLU A 9 -13.54 23.09 -5.05
N LEU A 10 -13.65 22.40 -3.92
CA LEU A 10 -12.71 21.35 -3.53
C LEU A 10 -12.73 20.17 -4.50
N ALA A 11 -13.91 19.77 -4.97
CA ALA A 11 -14.05 18.67 -5.94
C ALA A 11 -13.52 19.05 -7.33
N GLU A 12 -13.74 20.28 -7.79
CA GLU A 12 -13.18 20.79 -9.05
C GLU A 12 -11.65 20.90 -8.99
N ALA A 13 -11.10 21.37 -7.87
CA ALA A 13 -9.67 21.36 -7.65
C ALA A 13 -9.10 19.93 -7.63
N TRP A 14 -9.81 18.98 -7.01
CA TRP A 14 -9.44 17.57 -7.01
C TRP A 14 -9.39 16.96 -8.41
N LEU A 15 -10.38 17.25 -9.27
CA LEU A 15 -10.40 16.79 -10.66
C LEU A 15 -9.16 17.21 -11.45
N SER A 16 -8.63 18.39 -11.17
CA SER A 16 -7.41 18.87 -11.85
C SER A 16 -6.13 18.16 -11.39
N GLU A 17 -6.18 17.47 -10.25
CA GLU A 17 -5.05 16.75 -9.64
C GLU A 17 -5.14 15.23 -9.86
N ASP A 18 -6.35 14.70 -10.12
CA ASP A 18 -6.60 13.26 -10.17
C ASP A 18 -6.06 12.63 -11.46
N PRO A 19 -5.05 11.74 -11.36
CA PRO A 19 -4.45 11.09 -12.52
C PRO A 19 -5.25 9.87 -13.01
N ASP A 20 -6.30 9.46 -12.29
CA ASP A 20 -7.07 8.26 -12.62
C ASP A 20 -8.36 8.64 -13.36
N PRO A 21 -8.50 8.26 -14.65
CA PRO A 21 -9.70 8.59 -15.41
C PRO A 21 -10.97 7.99 -14.81
N VAL A 22 -10.88 6.86 -14.10
CA VAL A 22 -12.05 6.19 -13.50
C VAL A 22 -12.61 7.03 -12.35
N THR A 23 -11.75 7.47 -11.42
CA THR A 23 -12.16 8.32 -10.30
C THR A 23 -12.52 9.74 -10.76
N ALA A 24 -11.81 10.28 -11.75
CA ALA A 24 -12.16 11.57 -12.34
C ALA A 24 -13.57 11.54 -13.00
N ASP A 25 -13.88 10.49 -13.75
CA ASP A 25 -15.22 10.35 -14.37
C ASP A 25 -16.33 10.07 -13.33
N GLU A 26 -16.01 9.34 -12.27
CA GLU A 26 -16.90 9.16 -11.12
C GLU A 26 -17.26 10.53 -10.50
N LEU A 27 -16.26 11.37 -10.25
CA LEU A 27 -16.47 12.68 -9.64
C LEU A 27 -17.21 13.65 -10.57
N ARG A 28 -16.93 13.63 -11.88
CA ARG A 28 -17.70 14.43 -12.85
C ARG A 28 -19.19 14.06 -12.86
N ARG A 29 -19.52 12.75 -12.80
CA ARG A 29 -20.90 12.29 -12.73
C ARG A 29 -21.56 12.71 -11.42
N LEU A 30 -20.84 12.65 -10.30
CA LEU A 30 -21.35 13.10 -9.01
C LEU A 30 -21.67 14.61 -9.04
N LEU A 31 -20.77 15.43 -9.59
CA LEU A 31 -21.00 16.87 -9.73
C LEU A 31 -22.19 17.18 -10.64
N ALA A 32 -22.34 16.47 -11.76
CA ALA A 32 -23.50 16.63 -12.64
C ALA A 32 -24.83 16.26 -11.97
N ALA A 33 -24.85 15.23 -11.13
CA ALA A 33 -26.04 14.87 -10.34
C ALA A 33 -26.36 15.93 -9.29
N CYS A 34 -25.32 16.52 -8.64
CA CYS A 34 -25.52 17.66 -7.74
C CYS A 34 -26.12 18.87 -8.47
N ASP A 35 -25.69 19.15 -9.70
CA ASP A 35 -26.24 20.24 -10.53
C ASP A 35 -27.71 20.00 -10.92
N ALA A 36 -28.10 18.74 -11.06
CA ALA A 36 -29.51 18.35 -11.28
C ALA A 36 -30.34 18.41 -10.01
N GLY A 37 -29.77 18.77 -8.86
CA GLY A 37 -30.48 18.91 -7.59
C GLY A 37 -30.70 17.59 -6.86
N ASP A 38 -29.96 16.52 -7.17
CA ASP A 38 -30.04 15.22 -6.47
C ASP A 38 -29.57 15.36 -5.02
N PRO A 39 -30.42 15.20 -4.00
CA PRO A 39 -30.04 15.35 -2.60
C PRO A 39 -29.09 14.24 -2.13
N ALA A 40 -29.15 13.03 -2.71
CA ALA A 40 -28.23 11.95 -2.38
C ALA A 40 -26.83 12.23 -2.92
N ALA A 41 -26.71 12.80 -4.12
CA ALA A 41 -25.43 13.24 -4.68
C ALA A 41 -24.81 14.37 -3.87
N LEU A 42 -25.60 15.34 -3.39
CA LEU A 42 -25.13 16.41 -2.52
C LEU A 42 -24.59 15.88 -1.18
N ALA A 43 -25.28 14.89 -0.60
CA ALA A 43 -24.84 14.24 0.63
C ALA A 43 -23.52 13.46 0.42
N ASP A 44 -23.40 12.71 -0.68
CA ASP A 44 -22.19 11.95 -1.03
C ASP A 44 -21.01 12.90 -1.29
N LEU A 45 -21.22 14.00 -2.03
CA LEU A 45 -20.20 15.02 -2.27
C LEU A 45 -19.71 15.63 -0.93
N THR A 46 -20.63 15.98 -0.06
CA THR A 46 -20.32 16.53 1.26
C THR A 46 -19.50 15.55 2.08
N GLU A 47 -19.89 14.28 2.14
CA GLU A 47 -19.16 13.24 2.88
C GLU A 47 -17.75 13.03 2.34
N ARG A 48 -17.56 12.97 1.02
CA ARG A 48 -16.26 12.75 0.37
C ARG A 48 -15.29 13.91 0.59
N PHE A 49 -15.77 15.14 0.73
CA PHE A 49 -14.94 16.34 0.82
C PHE A 49 -14.96 17.02 2.21
N THR A 50 -15.59 16.41 3.21
CA THR A 50 -15.49 16.84 4.60
C THR A 50 -14.33 16.13 5.29
N GLY A 51 -13.18 16.80 5.40
CA GLY A 51 -11.95 16.21 5.95
C GLY A 51 -11.23 15.29 4.96
N SER A 52 -10.45 14.35 5.50
CA SER A 52 -9.68 13.35 4.73
C SER A 52 -9.56 12.06 5.53
N LEU A 53 -9.25 10.95 4.86
CA LEU A 53 -8.89 9.71 5.55
C LEU A 53 -7.70 9.96 6.48
N GLU A 54 -7.84 9.55 7.73
CA GLU A 54 -6.82 9.72 8.75
C GLU A 54 -5.73 8.64 8.64
N PHE A 55 -4.48 9.08 8.71
CA PHE A 55 -3.33 8.20 8.79
C PHE A 55 -2.99 7.95 10.27
N GLY A 56 -2.95 6.69 10.68
CA GLY A 56 -2.63 6.28 12.04
C GLY A 56 -1.77 5.02 12.10
N THR A 57 -1.71 4.37 13.27
CA THR A 57 -0.93 3.13 13.51
C THR A 57 -1.30 2.01 12.55
N ALA A 58 -2.56 1.93 12.11
CA ALA A 58 -3.01 0.97 11.10
C ALA A 58 -2.69 1.40 9.65
N GLY A 59 -2.03 2.56 9.44
CA GLY A 59 -1.88 3.19 8.14
C GLY A 59 -3.18 3.86 7.68
N LEU A 60 -3.55 3.70 6.41
CA LEU A 60 -4.80 4.17 5.83
C LEU A 60 -5.70 3.01 5.43
N ARG A 61 -7.01 3.22 5.50
CA ARG A 61 -8.00 2.29 4.94
C ARG A 61 -9.28 3.03 4.59
N GLY A 62 -9.82 2.78 3.39
CA GLY A 62 -11.05 3.40 2.94
C GLY A 62 -11.65 2.70 1.73
N ILE A 63 -12.86 3.11 1.38
CA ILE A 63 -13.51 2.71 0.13
C ILE A 63 -12.78 3.37 -1.04
N LEU A 64 -12.61 2.63 -2.15
CA LEU A 64 -12.07 3.17 -3.40
C LEU A 64 -13.03 4.21 -3.99
N GLY A 65 -12.49 5.33 -4.48
CA GLY A 65 -13.28 6.38 -5.13
C GLY A 65 -12.57 7.73 -5.15
N ALA A 66 -13.21 8.71 -5.73
CA ALA A 66 -12.72 10.08 -5.78
C ALA A 66 -12.94 10.83 -4.47
N GLY A 67 -12.03 11.74 -4.15
CA GLY A 67 -12.10 12.63 -2.98
C GLY A 67 -11.20 12.22 -1.82
N PRO A 68 -10.96 13.15 -0.88
CA PRO A 68 -10.02 12.95 0.22
C PRO A 68 -10.47 11.90 1.27
N GLN A 69 -11.77 11.60 1.37
CA GLN A 69 -12.33 10.55 2.22
C GLN A 69 -12.37 9.16 1.54
N ARG A 70 -11.68 8.99 0.41
CA ARG A 70 -11.63 7.75 -0.37
C ARG A 70 -10.18 7.33 -0.63
N MET A 71 -9.98 6.01 -0.81
CA MET A 71 -8.70 5.48 -1.29
C MET A 71 -8.59 5.67 -2.79
N ASN A 72 -7.58 6.42 -3.22
CA ASN A 72 -7.29 6.75 -4.62
C ASN A 72 -5.82 7.09 -4.81
N ARG A 73 -5.43 7.32 -6.06
CA ARG A 73 -4.03 7.60 -6.44
C ARG A 73 -3.53 8.93 -5.87
N VAL A 74 -4.35 9.98 -5.81
CA VAL A 74 -3.98 11.28 -5.23
C VAL A 74 -3.58 11.10 -3.77
N LEU A 75 -4.43 10.41 -2.98
CA LEU A 75 -4.17 10.18 -1.57
C LEU A 75 -2.92 9.32 -1.35
N VAL A 76 -2.77 8.21 -2.11
CA VAL A 76 -1.59 7.33 -2.01
C VAL A 76 -0.30 8.10 -2.29
N ARG A 77 -0.28 8.94 -3.31
CA ARG A 77 0.89 9.77 -3.65
C ARG A 77 1.24 10.75 -2.53
N LYS A 78 0.25 11.46 -1.98
CA LYS A 78 0.46 12.40 -0.86
C LYS A 78 0.99 11.70 0.39
N VAL A 79 0.38 10.57 0.75
CA VAL A 79 0.82 9.77 1.90
C VAL A 79 2.24 9.25 1.69
N THR A 80 2.54 8.77 0.51
CA THR A 80 3.90 8.29 0.19
C THR A 80 4.94 9.41 0.24
N ALA A 81 4.59 10.61 -0.25
CA ALA A 81 5.49 11.76 -0.17
C ALA A 81 5.76 12.19 1.28
N GLY A 82 4.72 12.17 2.13
CA GLY A 82 4.88 12.41 3.57
C GLY A 82 5.74 11.35 4.26
N LEU A 83 5.52 10.07 3.93
CA LEU A 83 6.35 8.97 4.41
C LEU A 83 7.82 9.17 3.97
N ALA A 84 8.07 9.47 2.70
CA ALA A 84 9.42 9.72 2.18
C ALA A 84 10.12 10.87 2.93
N ALA A 85 9.43 11.99 3.12
CA ALA A 85 9.95 13.14 3.85
C ALA A 85 10.30 12.77 5.31
N TYR A 86 9.43 12.02 5.97
CA TYR A 86 9.68 11.57 7.33
C TYR A 86 10.87 10.61 7.43
N LEU A 87 10.96 9.60 6.54
CA LEU A 87 12.06 8.64 6.52
C LEU A 87 13.41 9.33 6.33
N VAL A 88 13.52 10.25 5.36
CA VAL A 88 14.75 10.99 5.08
C VAL A 88 15.16 11.89 6.27
N ALA A 89 14.18 12.42 6.99
CA ALA A 89 14.45 13.23 8.19
C ALA A 89 14.79 12.39 9.43
N SER A 90 14.42 11.10 9.44
CA SER A 90 14.57 10.22 10.61
C SER A 90 15.90 9.45 10.63
N ALA A 91 16.57 9.26 9.48
CA ALA A 91 17.83 8.51 9.39
C ALA A 91 18.62 8.94 8.15
N ASP A 92 19.90 9.24 8.34
CA ASP A 92 20.83 9.64 7.27
C ASP A 92 21.00 8.56 6.20
N ASP A 93 20.88 7.28 6.60
CA ASP A 93 21.00 6.10 5.73
C ASP A 93 19.67 5.62 5.13
N ALA A 94 18.58 6.36 5.31
CA ALA A 94 17.26 5.96 4.81
C ALA A 94 17.23 5.75 3.29
N ARG A 95 17.94 6.62 2.53
CA ARG A 95 17.97 6.54 1.07
C ARG A 95 18.56 5.22 0.54
N PRO A 96 19.78 4.79 0.92
CA PRO A 96 20.35 3.54 0.45
C PRO A 96 19.68 2.30 1.03
N ARG A 97 19.19 2.34 2.28
CA ARG A 97 18.44 1.23 2.87
C ARG A 97 17.13 1.00 2.16
N GLY A 98 16.45 2.07 1.78
CA GLY A 98 15.27 2.02 0.95
C GLY A 98 14.01 1.45 1.64
N VAL A 99 12.98 1.20 0.83
CA VAL A 99 11.65 0.79 1.28
C VAL A 99 11.18 -0.43 0.51
N VAL A 100 10.67 -1.45 1.22
CA VAL A 100 10.01 -2.62 0.63
C VAL A 100 8.56 -2.27 0.33
N ILE A 101 8.07 -2.64 -0.86
CA ILE A 101 6.68 -2.46 -1.25
C ILE A 101 6.08 -3.80 -1.65
N GLY A 102 5.05 -4.22 -0.92
CA GLY A 102 4.20 -5.34 -1.26
C GLY A 102 2.77 -4.90 -1.55
N HIS A 103 2.02 -5.74 -2.24
CA HIS A 103 0.60 -5.51 -2.50
C HIS A 103 -0.18 -6.81 -2.59
N ASP A 104 -1.47 -6.77 -2.29
CA ASP A 104 -2.40 -7.87 -2.53
C ASP A 104 -3.00 -7.82 -3.94
N ALA A 105 -4.02 -8.65 -4.21
CA ALA A 105 -4.68 -8.74 -5.50
C ALA A 105 -5.97 -7.90 -5.59
N ARG A 106 -6.20 -6.95 -4.68
CA ARG A 106 -7.36 -6.06 -4.74
C ARG A 106 -7.28 -5.11 -5.93
N ARG A 107 -8.44 -4.57 -6.32
CA ARG A 107 -8.49 -3.48 -7.31
C ARG A 107 -7.56 -2.36 -6.88
N ASN A 108 -6.79 -1.84 -7.82
CA ASN A 108 -5.81 -0.78 -7.67
C ASN A 108 -4.60 -1.08 -6.76
N SER A 109 -4.49 -2.25 -6.10
CA SER A 109 -3.35 -2.52 -5.21
C SER A 109 -2.01 -2.42 -5.95
N ARG A 110 -1.90 -2.98 -7.16
CA ARG A 110 -0.71 -2.87 -8.00
C ARG A 110 -0.43 -1.43 -8.42
N VAL A 111 -1.46 -0.70 -8.86
CA VAL A 111 -1.32 0.69 -9.30
C VAL A 111 -0.86 1.58 -8.13
N PHE A 112 -1.41 1.37 -6.94
CA PHE A 112 -0.98 2.09 -5.73
C PHE A 112 0.46 1.74 -5.33
N ALA A 113 0.86 0.48 -5.45
CA ALA A 113 2.23 0.06 -5.21
C ALA A 113 3.22 0.68 -6.21
N GLU A 114 2.86 0.75 -7.49
CA GLU A 114 3.65 1.41 -8.54
C GLU A 114 3.75 2.93 -8.33
N ASP A 115 2.64 3.61 -7.97
CA ASP A 115 2.66 5.04 -7.62
C ASP A 115 3.55 5.28 -6.38
N THR A 116 3.46 4.39 -5.35
CA THR A 116 4.33 4.42 -4.17
C THR A 116 5.80 4.29 -4.58
N ALA A 117 6.15 3.34 -5.45
CA ALA A 117 7.52 3.15 -5.92
C ALA A 117 8.05 4.38 -6.66
N ARG A 118 7.23 5.01 -7.50
CA ARG A 118 7.60 6.21 -8.26
C ARG A 118 7.83 7.43 -7.37
N VAL A 119 6.97 7.64 -6.36
CA VAL A 119 7.13 8.76 -5.41
C VAL A 119 8.37 8.57 -4.55
N LEU A 120 8.59 7.37 -4.00
CA LEU A 120 9.79 7.08 -3.20
C LEU A 120 11.07 7.20 -4.02
N GLY A 121 11.08 6.64 -5.24
CA GLY A 121 12.21 6.76 -6.18
C GLY A 121 12.47 8.20 -6.58
N GLY A 122 11.42 9.01 -6.83
CA GLY A 122 11.52 10.44 -7.09
C GLY A 122 12.07 11.24 -5.91
N ALA A 123 11.87 10.78 -4.68
CA ALA A 123 12.47 11.33 -3.46
C ALA A 123 13.92 10.83 -3.22
N GLY A 124 14.46 10.01 -4.11
CA GLY A 124 15.82 9.47 -4.03
C GLY A 124 15.99 8.29 -3.05
N LEU A 125 14.90 7.65 -2.63
CA LEU A 125 14.96 6.43 -1.84
C LEU A 125 15.09 5.21 -2.76
N LYS A 126 15.88 4.24 -2.36
CA LYS A 126 15.88 2.92 -3.00
C LYS A 126 14.55 2.22 -2.73
N VAL A 127 14.06 1.46 -3.68
CA VAL A 127 12.78 0.76 -3.59
C VAL A 127 12.97 -0.71 -3.93
N PHE A 128 12.36 -1.57 -3.13
CA PHE A 128 12.26 -3.00 -3.37
C PHE A 128 10.79 -3.34 -3.63
N LEU A 129 10.41 -3.55 -4.88
CA LEU A 129 9.01 -3.72 -5.30
C LEU A 129 8.68 -5.19 -5.54
N ALA A 130 7.63 -5.69 -4.89
CA ALA A 130 7.13 -7.03 -5.16
C ALA A 130 6.62 -7.14 -6.60
N HIS A 131 7.10 -8.16 -7.34
CA HIS A 131 6.77 -8.36 -8.76
C HIS A 131 5.33 -8.91 -8.97
N ARG A 132 4.73 -9.46 -7.94
CA ARG A 132 3.37 -10.02 -7.91
C ARG A 132 2.70 -9.79 -6.55
N PRO A 133 1.40 -10.10 -6.40
CA PRO A 133 0.76 -10.07 -5.10
C PRO A 133 1.44 -11.00 -4.09
N TRP A 134 1.73 -10.46 -2.90
CA TRP A 134 2.35 -11.19 -1.79
C TRP A 134 1.50 -11.11 -0.53
N PRO A 135 1.55 -12.15 0.32
CA PRO A 135 0.99 -12.06 1.66
C PRO A 135 1.70 -10.99 2.50
N THR A 136 0.93 -10.34 3.36
CA THR A 136 1.45 -9.30 4.26
C THR A 136 2.69 -9.73 5.06
N PRO A 137 2.76 -10.95 5.65
CA PRO A 137 3.94 -11.38 6.39
C PRO A 137 5.22 -11.43 5.56
N THR A 138 5.14 -11.80 4.29
CA THR A 138 6.31 -11.79 3.38
C THR A 138 6.87 -10.38 3.22
N THR A 139 6.00 -9.38 3.06
CA THR A 139 6.41 -7.97 2.95
C THR A 139 7.06 -7.47 4.25
N ALA A 140 6.46 -7.77 5.40
CA ALA A 140 6.98 -7.36 6.70
C ALA A 140 8.35 -8.00 7.00
N TRP A 141 8.49 -9.30 6.70
CA TRP A 141 9.76 -10.01 6.86
C TRP A 141 10.85 -9.49 5.91
N ALA A 142 10.50 -9.16 4.66
CA ALA A 142 11.45 -8.63 3.68
C ALA A 142 12.10 -7.32 4.14
N VAL A 143 11.42 -6.51 4.98
CA VAL A 143 12.00 -5.28 5.56
C VAL A 143 13.25 -5.64 6.38
N THR A 144 13.18 -6.65 7.22
CA THR A 144 14.30 -7.08 8.07
C THR A 144 15.37 -7.85 7.28
N ASP A 145 14.95 -8.72 6.35
CA ASP A 145 15.86 -9.52 5.53
C ASP A 145 16.76 -8.66 4.61
N LEU A 146 16.19 -7.58 4.07
CA LEU A 146 16.91 -6.64 3.20
C LEU A 146 17.57 -5.47 3.96
N GLY A 147 17.37 -5.35 5.27
CA GLY A 147 17.83 -4.21 6.06
C GLY A 147 17.19 -2.89 5.66
N ALA A 148 15.99 -2.92 5.03
CA ALA A 148 15.27 -1.72 4.60
C ALA A 148 14.87 -0.84 5.80
N CYS A 149 14.72 0.48 5.57
CA CYS A 149 14.33 1.38 6.65
C CYS A 149 12.82 1.33 6.95
N ALA A 150 12.02 0.90 5.98
CA ALA A 150 10.57 0.76 6.13
C ALA A 150 10.00 -0.23 5.11
N GLY A 151 8.72 -0.59 5.30
CA GLY A 151 7.94 -1.34 4.33
C GLY A 151 6.55 -0.75 4.15
N VAL A 152 6.00 -0.92 2.96
CA VAL A 152 4.62 -0.57 2.63
C VAL A 152 3.90 -1.82 2.14
N MET A 153 2.72 -2.07 2.69
CA MET A 153 1.83 -3.11 2.19
C MET A 153 0.50 -2.50 1.76
N VAL A 154 0.23 -2.57 0.46
CA VAL A 154 -1.03 -2.10 -0.12
C VAL A 154 -2.08 -3.19 -0.01
N THR A 155 -2.98 -3.06 0.95
CA THR A 155 -4.02 -4.04 1.27
C THR A 155 -5.07 -3.45 2.20
N ALA A 156 -6.30 -3.92 2.08
CA ALA A 156 -7.34 -3.69 3.09
C ALA A 156 -7.63 -4.94 3.94
N SER A 157 -6.70 -5.91 3.99
CA SER A 157 -6.83 -7.13 4.82
C SER A 157 -8.10 -7.92 4.46
N HIS A 158 -9.06 -8.04 5.39
CA HIS A 158 -10.32 -8.77 5.23
C HIS A 158 -11.54 -7.87 4.95
N ASN A 159 -11.34 -6.58 4.71
CA ASN A 159 -12.44 -5.68 4.36
C ASN A 159 -13.07 -6.06 3.02
N PRO A 160 -14.34 -5.66 2.77
CA PRO A 160 -15.02 -5.89 1.51
C PRO A 160 -14.22 -5.47 0.27
N PRO A 161 -14.53 -6.01 -0.94
CA PRO A 161 -13.76 -5.74 -2.17
C PRO A 161 -13.71 -4.28 -2.60
N ALA A 162 -14.66 -3.45 -2.12
CA ALA A 162 -14.68 -2.01 -2.38
C ALA A 162 -13.58 -1.23 -1.64
N TYR A 163 -12.93 -1.85 -0.65
CA TYR A 163 -11.90 -1.19 0.17
C TYR A 163 -10.50 -1.47 -0.37
N ASN A 164 -9.60 -0.50 -0.14
CA ASN A 164 -8.17 -0.69 -0.18
C ASN A 164 -7.51 0.05 1.01
N GLY A 165 -6.20 -0.11 1.16
CA GLY A 165 -5.48 0.51 2.26
C GLY A 165 -3.97 0.54 2.02
N TYR A 166 -3.27 1.16 2.97
CA TYR A 166 -1.84 1.42 2.89
C TYR A 166 -1.26 1.26 4.29
N LYS A 167 -0.62 0.13 4.57
CA LYS A 167 0.02 -0.18 5.84
C LYS A 167 1.50 0.16 5.77
N VAL A 168 2.04 0.70 6.86
CA VAL A 168 3.47 1.00 6.97
C VAL A 168 4.10 0.14 8.06
N TYR A 169 5.27 -0.43 7.75
CA TYR A 169 6.13 -1.20 8.64
C TYR A 169 7.43 -0.42 8.84
N TRP A 170 7.96 -0.45 10.06
CA TRP A 170 9.24 0.16 10.36
C TRP A 170 10.40 -0.81 10.08
N GLY A 171 11.64 -0.33 10.19
CA GLY A 171 12.84 -1.11 9.89
C GLY A 171 13.04 -2.40 10.70
N ASN A 172 12.26 -2.60 11.76
CA ASN A 172 12.21 -3.84 12.54
C ASN A 172 11.16 -4.86 12.02
N GLY A 173 10.48 -4.56 10.91
CA GLY A 173 9.44 -5.41 10.33
C GLY A 173 8.10 -5.35 11.07
N ALA A 174 7.97 -4.58 12.16
CA ALA A 174 6.71 -4.37 12.85
C ALA A 174 5.94 -3.19 12.26
N GLN A 175 4.61 -3.24 12.37
CA GLN A 175 3.76 -2.12 12.00
C GLN A 175 4.11 -0.90 12.85
N ILE A 176 4.05 0.30 12.24
CA ILE A 176 4.40 1.56 12.92
C ILE A 176 3.53 1.80 14.15
N ILE A 177 4.16 2.41 15.15
CA ILE A 177 3.53 2.88 16.40
C ILE A 177 4.07 4.29 16.71
N PRO A 178 3.51 5.02 17.68
CA PRO A 178 4.11 6.28 18.12
C PRO A 178 5.61 6.13 18.46
N PRO A 179 6.45 7.09 18.09
CA PRO A 179 6.12 8.41 17.49
C PRO A 179 6.04 8.41 15.94
N HIS A 180 6.24 7.28 15.28
CA HIS A 180 6.38 7.22 13.81
C HIS A 180 5.07 7.54 13.09
N ASP A 181 3.94 7.02 13.55
CA ASP A 181 2.61 7.28 12.97
C ASP A 181 2.25 8.77 13.00
N THR A 182 2.42 9.40 14.14
CA THR A 182 2.15 10.84 14.32
C THR A 182 3.13 11.70 13.53
N GLY A 183 4.41 11.32 13.47
CA GLY A 183 5.42 12.01 12.67
C GLY A 183 5.14 11.94 11.17
N ILE A 184 4.74 10.77 10.67
CA ILE A 184 4.35 10.58 9.27
C ILE A 184 3.07 11.39 8.97
N ALA A 185 2.05 11.34 9.83
CA ALA A 185 0.83 12.13 9.67
C ALA A 185 1.12 13.63 9.59
N ALA A 186 2.00 14.13 10.46
CA ALA A 186 2.44 15.52 10.42
C ALA A 186 3.22 15.89 9.16
N ALA A 187 3.97 14.94 8.59
CA ALA A 187 4.66 15.14 7.32
C ALA A 187 3.67 15.13 6.13
N ILE A 188 2.68 14.22 6.12
CA ILE A 188 1.62 14.16 5.12
C ILE A 188 0.84 15.48 5.05
N ALA A 189 0.51 16.07 6.20
CA ALA A 189 -0.22 17.33 6.28
C ALA A 189 0.50 18.52 5.61
N LYS A 190 1.82 18.43 5.37
CA LYS A 190 2.62 19.44 4.69
C LYS A 190 2.74 19.22 3.18
N ILE A 191 2.24 18.10 2.68
CA ILE A 191 2.32 17.77 1.25
C ILE A 191 1.27 18.58 0.49
N GLY A 192 1.71 19.27 -0.54
CA GLY A 192 0.85 20.02 -1.44
C GLY A 192 0.13 19.12 -2.45
N ARG A 193 0.08 19.57 -3.71
CA ARG A 193 -0.58 18.81 -4.79
C ARG A 193 0.25 17.59 -5.20
N SER A 194 -0.45 16.48 -5.44
CA SER A 194 0.18 15.20 -5.83
C SER A 194 0.72 15.21 -7.27
N ASP A 195 0.16 16.06 -8.15
CA ASP A 195 0.59 16.19 -9.54
C ASP A 195 1.91 16.98 -9.69
N GLN A 196 2.37 17.63 -8.61
CA GLN A 196 3.65 18.35 -8.54
C GLN A 196 4.79 17.48 -7.95
N LEU A 197 4.51 16.27 -7.54
CA LEU A 197 5.52 15.36 -7.00
C LEU A 197 6.44 14.84 -8.11
N ALA A 198 7.73 14.71 -7.80
CA ALA A 198 8.67 14.03 -8.68
C ALA A 198 8.32 12.55 -8.78
N MET A 199 7.87 12.11 -9.95
CA MET A 199 7.43 10.74 -10.21
C MET A 199 8.02 10.22 -11.53
N PRO A 200 9.32 9.93 -11.60
CA PRO A 200 9.95 9.36 -12.79
C PRO A 200 9.22 8.08 -13.25
N ALA A 201 9.36 7.73 -14.51
CA ALA A 201 8.80 6.49 -15.02
C ALA A 201 9.43 5.29 -14.31
N LEU A 202 8.62 4.24 -14.02
CA LEU A 202 9.10 3.07 -13.27
C LEU A 202 10.30 2.39 -13.96
N ASP A 203 10.28 2.33 -15.31
CA ASP A 203 11.37 1.75 -16.09
C ASP A 203 12.67 2.59 -16.06
N GLU A 204 12.56 3.92 -15.89
CA GLU A 204 13.72 4.77 -15.66
C GLU A 204 14.35 4.48 -14.30
N LEU A 205 13.53 4.36 -13.26
CA LEU A 205 13.97 4.00 -11.90
C LEU A 205 14.59 2.60 -11.85
N ARG A 206 14.05 1.63 -12.60
CA ARG A 206 14.64 0.29 -12.74
C ARG A 206 16.00 0.34 -13.42
N ARG A 207 16.11 1.06 -14.55
CA ARG A 207 17.39 1.21 -15.24
C ARG A 207 18.46 1.92 -14.41
N ALA A 208 18.04 2.85 -13.57
CA ALA A 208 18.91 3.56 -12.63
C ALA A 208 19.28 2.73 -11.38
N GLY A 209 18.68 1.54 -11.20
CA GLY A 209 18.86 0.72 -9.99
C GLY A 209 18.19 1.28 -8.74
N SER A 210 17.37 2.32 -8.87
CA SER A 210 16.61 2.90 -7.78
C SER A 210 15.40 2.04 -7.40
N VAL A 211 14.82 1.31 -8.36
CA VAL A 211 13.79 0.30 -8.12
C VAL A 211 14.33 -1.06 -8.48
N VAL A 212 14.26 -2.00 -7.54
CA VAL A 212 14.64 -3.40 -7.67
C VAL A 212 13.39 -4.25 -7.52
N ASP A 213 13.04 -5.03 -8.54
CA ASP A 213 11.92 -5.95 -8.43
C ASP A 213 12.32 -7.16 -7.57
N LEU A 214 11.51 -7.45 -6.55
CA LEU A 214 11.68 -8.62 -5.70
C LEU A 214 11.12 -9.86 -6.40
N THR A 215 11.95 -10.90 -6.51
CA THR A 215 11.65 -12.13 -7.24
C THR A 215 11.24 -13.27 -6.33
N GLU A 216 10.98 -14.45 -6.92
CA GLU A 216 10.69 -15.69 -6.19
C GLU A 216 11.84 -16.09 -5.24
N GLU A 217 13.08 -15.70 -5.52
CA GLU A 217 14.21 -16.00 -4.65
C GLU A 217 14.01 -15.47 -3.22
N LEU A 218 13.52 -14.23 -3.07
CA LEU A 218 13.19 -13.69 -1.75
C LEU A 218 12.04 -14.45 -1.10
N HIS A 219 11.03 -14.84 -1.88
CA HIS A 219 9.91 -15.63 -1.37
C HIS A 219 10.35 -17.01 -0.88
N GLU A 220 11.24 -17.70 -1.59
CA GLU A 220 11.80 -18.98 -1.15
C GLU A 220 12.64 -18.81 0.15
N ARG A 221 13.42 -17.72 0.29
CA ARG A 221 14.13 -17.43 1.55
C ARG A 221 13.16 -17.22 2.71
N TYR A 222 12.03 -16.50 2.48
CA TYR A 222 10.98 -16.34 3.47
C TYR A 222 10.38 -17.69 3.90
N LEU A 223 10.05 -18.55 2.95
CA LEU A 223 9.49 -19.87 3.23
C LEU A 223 10.48 -20.76 3.98
N ALA A 224 11.76 -20.72 3.65
CA ALA A 224 12.79 -21.41 4.40
C ALA A 224 12.81 -20.98 5.87
N LYS A 225 12.71 -19.68 6.15
CA LYS A 225 12.62 -19.17 7.51
C LYS A 225 11.34 -19.63 8.23
N VAL A 226 10.22 -19.69 7.55
CA VAL A 226 8.96 -20.22 8.12
C VAL A 226 9.12 -21.69 8.52
N VAL A 227 9.75 -22.49 7.66
CA VAL A 227 10.00 -23.92 7.92
C VAL A 227 10.96 -24.16 9.08
N GLU A 228 11.99 -23.31 9.26
CA GLU A 228 12.89 -23.35 10.41
C GLU A 228 12.17 -23.21 11.77
N LEU A 229 11.01 -22.53 11.78
CA LEU A 229 10.20 -22.34 12.99
C LEU A 229 9.36 -23.59 13.37
N ARG A 230 9.46 -24.68 12.63
CA ARG A 230 8.72 -25.91 12.90
C ARG A 230 9.08 -26.45 14.30
N ALA A 231 8.10 -26.41 15.21
CA ALA A 231 8.30 -26.79 16.62
C ALA A 231 8.57 -28.28 16.83
N SER A 232 8.14 -29.14 15.90
CA SER A 232 8.23 -30.61 16.02
C SER A 232 8.76 -31.24 14.73
N PRO A 233 10.08 -31.14 14.45
CA PRO A 233 10.66 -31.61 13.20
C PRO A 233 10.57 -33.13 13.01
N GLY A 234 10.34 -33.90 14.09
CA GLY A 234 10.22 -35.36 14.06
C GLY A 234 8.82 -35.88 13.69
N ILE A 235 7.81 -35.01 13.55
CA ILE A 235 6.47 -35.46 13.15
C ILE A 235 6.48 -35.77 11.65
N ASP A 236 6.08 -37.01 11.28
CA ASP A 236 5.85 -37.37 9.88
C ASP A 236 4.50 -36.84 9.39
N GLY A 237 4.55 -35.80 8.59
CA GLY A 237 3.37 -35.16 8.00
C GLY A 237 2.86 -35.85 6.73
N ARG A 238 3.53 -36.91 6.22
CA ARG A 238 3.21 -37.54 4.93
C ARG A 238 1.85 -38.23 4.91
N SER A 239 1.36 -38.68 6.06
CA SER A 239 0.05 -39.33 6.19
C SER A 239 -1.11 -38.34 6.38
N LEU A 240 -0.82 -37.08 6.67
CA LEU A 240 -1.84 -36.05 6.88
C LEU A 240 -2.37 -35.53 5.53
N VAL A 241 -3.69 -35.59 5.38
CA VAL A 241 -4.40 -34.95 4.26
C VAL A 241 -4.91 -33.59 4.73
N ILE A 242 -4.48 -32.53 4.06
CA ILE A 242 -4.80 -31.14 4.41
C ILE A 242 -5.71 -30.56 3.31
N ALA A 243 -6.92 -30.13 3.69
CA ALA A 243 -7.76 -29.29 2.84
C ALA A 243 -7.50 -27.84 3.20
N TYR A 244 -7.12 -27.03 2.21
CA TYR A 244 -6.78 -25.61 2.39
C TYR A 244 -7.52 -24.75 1.39
N THR A 245 -7.91 -23.55 1.76
CA THR A 245 -8.35 -22.52 0.83
C THR A 245 -7.92 -21.14 1.31
N PRO A 246 -7.34 -20.32 0.45
CA PRO A 246 -7.06 -18.91 0.75
C PRO A 246 -8.32 -18.05 0.66
N LEU A 247 -9.48 -18.60 0.28
CA LEU A 247 -10.67 -17.87 -0.16
C LEU A 247 -10.32 -16.87 -1.28
N HIS A 248 -10.32 -15.59 -0.97
CA HIS A 248 -9.95 -14.51 -1.89
C HIS A 248 -8.56 -13.92 -1.59
N GLY A 249 -7.82 -14.50 -0.65
CA GLY A 249 -6.49 -14.05 -0.26
C GLY A 249 -5.40 -14.49 -1.24
N VAL A 250 -4.23 -13.92 -1.11
CA VAL A 250 -3.06 -14.18 -1.98
C VAL A 250 -2.08 -15.20 -1.40
N GLY A 251 -2.52 -15.95 -0.37
CA GLY A 251 -1.66 -16.87 0.37
C GLY A 251 -1.45 -18.24 -0.25
N ALA A 252 -2.20 -18.65 -1.30
CA ALA A 252 -2.19 -20.01 -1.84
C ALA A 252 -0.78 -20.53 -2.10
N LEU A 253 -0.03 -19.86 -2.97
CA LEU A 253 1.34 -20.27 -3.33
C LEU A 253 2.27 -20.37 -2.12
N SER A 254 2.16 -19.45 -1.16
CA SER A 254 3.01 -19.44 0.04
C SER A 254 2.68 -20.59 0.98
N VAL A 255 1.39 -20.85 1.20
CA VAL A 255 0.94 -21.89 2.14
C VAL A 255 1.21 -23.29 1.56
N GLU A 256 0.83 -23.54 0.30
CA GLU A 256 1.09 -24.81 -0.37
C GLU A 256 2.57 -25.15 -0.39
N ARG A 257 3.40 -24.20 -0.83
CA ARG A 257 4.85 -24.39 -0.89
C ARG A 257 5.45 -24.56 0.50
N GLY A 258 5.02 -23.77 1.48
CA GLY A 258 5.48 -23.85 2.87
C GLY A 258 5.13 -25.19 3.51
N LEU A 259 3.90 -25.69 3.30
CA LEU A 259 3.49 -27.01 3.79
C LEU A 259 4.28 -28.14 3.15
N LEU A 260 4.51 -28.07 1.82
CA LEU A 260 5.34 -29.05 1.12
C LEU A 260 6.77 -29.09 1.69
N LEU A 261 7.39 -27.93 1.84
CA LEU A 261 8.74 -27.80 2.41
C LEU A 261 8.78 -28.29 3.88
N ALA A 262 7.71 -28.10 4.63
CA ALA A 262 7.59 -28.59 5.99
C ALA A 262 7.30 -30.12 6.08
N GLY A 263 7.20 -30.84 4.97
CA GLY A 263 6.99 -32.29 4.92
C GLY A 263 5.52 -32.73 4.93
N PHE A 264 4.60 -31.87 4.48
CA PHE A 264 3.16 -32.17 4.32
C PHE A 264 2.79 -32.19 2.83
N PRO A 265 2.99 -33.31 2.10
CA PRO A 265 2.82 -33.32 0.65
C PRO A 265 1.37 -33.47 0.19
N GLN A 266 0.45 -33.87 1.06
CA GLN A 266 -0.95 -34.10 0.69
C GLN A 266 -1.81 -32.88 1.00
N VAL A 267 -1.64 -31.80 0.21
CA VAL A 267 -2.41 -30.56 0.32
C VAL A 267 -3.36 -30.46 -0.86
N HIS A 268 -4.65 -30.26 -0.59
CA HIS A 268 -5.70 -30.04 -1.57
C HIS A 268 -6.26 -28.62 -1.40
N THR A 269 -6.07 -27.77 -2.41
CA THR A 269 -6.49 -26.37 -2.43
C THR A 269 -7.77 -26.18 -3.22
#